data_831c6f2b06988eb9d55523d4ce6e0590
#
_entry.id   831c6f2b06988eb9d55523d4ce6e0590
#
_cell.length_a   1.000
_cell.length_b   1.000
_cell.length_c   1.000
_cell.angle_alpha   90.00
_cell.angle_beta   90.00
_cell.angle_gamma   90.00
#
_symmetry.space_group_name_H-M   'P 1'
#
loop_
_entity.id
_entity.type
_entity.pdbx_description
1 polymer ?
#
loop_
_entity_poly.entity_id
_entity_poly.type
_entity_poly.pdbx_seq_one_letter_code
_entity_poly.pdbx_strand_id
1 'polypeptide(L)'
;MPEKKASTRKKTATTRKSTASKAADIDDVKAVEKLREAREQILTELRKSIVGMDDVIDQVMISVFSRGHSLLEGVPGLAKTLLVSSIAQCLSLSFRRIQFTPDLMPSDITGAEVLQDDPETGQRKFTFSKGPIFANLVLADEINRTPPKTQASLLEAMQEKMVSAGGEDFKLDLPFFVLATQNPLEQEGTYPLPEAQLDRFMFKIHVEYPTEQEEIDIMKQVTTGSSVDPKSVLSKKEILALQDLVLRVPVADHIYQYAAKLVRSTRPGQPEAPDFINEWVSFGTGPRACLNLVMASKARAILHGRFNVAIDDIQTLALPVMRHRMGLNFAAQSEGKKTDDVVRQLLDEIPADEKLYDSKSA
;
A
#
# COMPACT_ATOMS: atom_id res chain seq x y z
N MET A 1 -34.19 49.36 -40.19
CA MET A 1 -33.46 50.32 -39.35
C MET A 1 -34.33 50.74 -38.19
N PRO A 2 -33.86 50.85 -36.92
CA PRO A 2 -32.50 50.97 -36.41
C PRO A 2 -32.13 49.90 -35.33
N GLU A 3 -30.89 49.64 -35.20
CA GLU A 3 -29.83 49.98 -34.22
C GLU A 3 -29.79 49.24 -32.87
N LYS A 4 -28.78 48.45 -32.83
CA LYS A 4 -27.80 48.10 -31.79
C LYS A 4 -28.02 48.65 -30.37
N LYS A 5 -27.99 47.74 -29.38
CA LYS A 5 -27.21 47.93 -28.16
C LYS A 5 -26.49 46.64 -27.79
N ALA A 6 -25.18 46.65 -28.00
CA ALA A 6 -24.23 45.72 -27.48
C ALA A 6 -23.66 46.20 -26.16
N SER A 7 -23.08 45.27 -25.42
CA SER A 7 -22.08 45.52 -24.36
C SER A 7 -22.57 45.61 -22.91
N THR A 8 -22.14 44.64 -22.15
CA THR A 8 -21.30 44.72 -20.98
C THR A 8 -21.55 43.52 -20.08
N ARG A 9 -20.87 42.41 -20.32
CA ARG A 9 -20.75 41.30 -19.37
C ARG A 9 -19.43 40.56 -19.56
N LYS A 10 -18.33 41.20 -19.19
CA LYS A 10 -17.01 40.55 -19.10
C LYS A 10 -16.15 41.33 -18.12
N LYS A 11 -16.26 41.00 -16.78
CA LYS A 11 -15.23 41.41 -15.80
C LYS A 11 -15.35 40.70 -14.43
N THR A 12 -16.28 39.75 -14.19
CA THR A 12 -16.47 39.16 -12.88
C THR A 12 -16.01 37.69 -12.73
N ALA A 13 -15.53 37.05 -13.82
CA ALA A 13 -15.15 35.64 -13.80
C ALA A 13 -13.68 35.38 -13.40
N THR A 14 -12.79 36.34 -13.57
CA THR A 14 -11.34 36.15 -13.35
C THR A 14 -10.94 36.26 -11.88
N THR A 15 -11.64 37.07 -11.09
CA THR A 15 -11.31 37.30 -9.66
C THR A 15 -11.79 36.15 -8.77
N ARG A 16 -12.87 35.45 -9.12
CA ARG A 16 -13.38 34.31 -8.37
C ARG A 16 -12.50 33.04 -8.51
N LYS A 17 -11.85 32.82 -9.67
CA LYS A 17 -10.94 31.68 -9.86
C LYS A 17 -9.64 31.84 -9.08
N SER A 18 -9.09 33.04 -8.95
CA SER A 18 -7.82 33.27 -8.24
C SER A 18 -7.98 33.18 -6.71
N THR A 19 -9.13 33.56 -6.15
CA THR A 19 -9.40 33.45 -4.72
C THR A 19 -9.74 32.01 -4.29
N ALA A 20 -10.45 31.24 -5.12
CA ALA A 20 -10.74 29.84 -4.86
C ALA A 20 -9.48 28.98 -4.94
N SER A 21 -8.57 29.25 -5.89
CA SER A 21 -7.27 28.58 -5.99
C SER A 21 -6.40 28.85 -4.76
N LYS A 22 -6.26 30.09 -4.32
CA LYS A 22 -5.47 30.45 -3.12
C LYS A 22 -6.06 29.90 -1.82
N ALA A 23 -7.38 29.80 -1.70
CA ALA A 23 -8.00 29.21 -0.51
C ALA A 23 -7.83 27.68 -0.47
N ALA A 24 -7.89 26.99 -1.62
CA ALA A 24 -7.60 25.57 -1.72
C ALA A 24 -6.13 25.27 -1.39
N ASP A 25 -5.19 26.09 -1.88
CA ASP A 25 -3.75 25.93 -1.60
C ASP A 25 -3.43 26.09 -0.10
N ILE A 26 -4.11 27.01 0.62
CA ILE A 26 -3.90 27.22 2.07
C ILE A 26 -4.46 26.04 2.89
N ASP A 27 -5.60 25.48 2.49
CA ASP A 27 -6.18 24.31 3.15
C ASP A 27 -5.34 23.05 2.93
N ASP A 28 -4.75 22.89 1.75
CA ASP A 28 -3.86 21.76 1.43
C ASP A 28 -2.55 21.84 2.22
N VAL A 29 -1.97 23.04 2.42
CA VAL A 29 -0.78 23.25 3.27
C VAL A 29 -1.04 22.80 4.70
N LYS A 30 -2.15 23.25 5.28
CA LYS A 30 -2.54 22.84 6.65
C LYS A 30 -2.81 21.34 6.75
N ALA A 31 -3.38 20.75 5.70
CA ALA A 31 -3.65 19.31 5.67
C ALA A 31 -2.36 18.47 5.61
N VAL A 32 -1.34 18.92 4.86
CA VAL A 32 -0.02 18.28 4.84
C VAL A 32 0.66 18.38 6.20
N GLU A 33 0.63 19.56 6.85
CA GLU A 33 1.21 19.74 8.18
C GLU A 33 0.49 18.85 9.23
N LYS A 34 -0.83 18.79 9.18
CA LYS A 34 -1.62 17.88 10.02
C LYS A 34 -1.24 16.41 9.79
N LEU A 35 -1.00 15.99 8.55
CA LEU A 35 -0.61 14.62 8.25
C LEU A 35 0.79 14.31 8.78
N ARG A 36 1.74 15.23 8.65
CA ARG A 36 3.08 15.08 9.23
C ARG A 36 2.99 14.93 10.76
N GLU A 37 2.24 15.79 11.42
CA GLU A 37 2.02 15.71 12.88
C GLU A 37 1.35 14.39 13.28
N ALA A 38 0.34 13.97 12.53
CA ALA A 38 -0.33 12.69 12.77
C ALA A 38 0.62 11.50 12.61
N ARG A 39 1.51 11.51 11.61
CA ARG A 39 2.56 10.49 11.45
C ARG A 39 3.46 10.40 12.69
N GLU A 40 3.97 11.53 13.18
CA GLU A 40 4.82 11.57 14.37
C GLU A 40 4.08 11.06 15.62
N GLN A 41 2.81 11.42 15.75
CA GLN A 41 1.96 10.93 16.84
C GLN A 41 1.72 9.42 16.73
N ILE A 42 1.43 8.90 15.54
CA ILE A 42 1.25 7.46 15.31
C ILE A 42 2.53 6.70 15.65
N LEU A 43 3.70 7.16 15.19
CA LEU A 43 4.98 6.54 15.54
C LEU A 43 5.20 6.56 17.06
N THR A 44 4.89 7.66 17.73
CA THR A 44 5.00 7.78 19.19
C THR A 44 4.09 6.80 19.92
N GLU A 45 2.84 6.64 19.45
CA GLU A 45 1.90 5.69 20.04
C GLU A 45 2.32 4.24 19.79
N LEU A 46 2.76 3.90 18.57
CA LEU A 46 3.19 2.56 18.22
C LEU A 46 4.45 2.12 18.98
N ARG A 47 5.41 3.01 19.20
CA ARG A 47 6.63 2.75 19.96
C ARG A 47 6.37 2.40 21.44
N LYS A 48 5.16 2.60 21.96
CA LYS A 48 4.77 2.15 23.30
C LYS A 48 4.56 0.64 23.39
N SER A 49 4.22 0.00 22.27
CA SER A 49 3.90 -1.43 22.20
C SER A 49 4.82 -2.20 21.25
N ILE A 50 5.47 -1.50 20.33
CA ILE A 50 6.31 -2.07 19.28
C ILE A 50 7.70 -1.45 19.38
N VAL A 51 8.70 -2.30 19.51
CA VAL A 51 10.11 -1.89 19.52
C VAL A 51 10.68 -2.12 18.11
N GLY A 52 11.38 -1.11 17.58
CA GLY A 52 11.93 -1.15 16.23
C GLY A 52 10.85 -1.06 15.15
N MET A 53 11.15 -1.56 13.96
CA MET A 53 10.25 -1.62 12.80
C MET A 53 9.80 -0.26 12.25
N ASP A 54 10.49 0.84 12.54
CA ASP A 54 10.08 2.17 12.06
C ASP A 54 9.92 2.20 10.54
N ASP A 55 10.83 1.56 9.79
CA ASP A 55 10.77 1.48 8.33
C ASP A 55 9.56 0.66 7.84
N VAL A 56 9.22 -0.42 8.54
CA VAL A 56 8.04 -1.24 8.24
C VAL A 56 6.77 -0.41 8.47
N ILE A 57 6.70 0.30 9.59
CA ILE A 57 5.59 1.19 9.94
C ILE A 57 5.43 2.28 8.88
N ASP A 58 6.53 2.93 8.48
CA ASP A 58 6.50 3.99 7.46
C ASP A 58 5.97 3.45 6.12
N GLN A 59 6.46 2.30 5.66
CA GLN A 59 5.99 1.65 4.43
C GLN A 59 4.50 1.26 4.51
N VAL A 60 4.05 0.73 5.65
CA VAL A 60 2.62 0.41 5.86
C VAL A 60 1.78 1.69 5.83
N MET A 61 2.22 2.77 6.49
CA MET A 61 1.53 4.06 6.46
C MET A 61 1.44 4.63 5.05
N ILE A 62 2.55 4.60 4.29
CA ILE A 62 2.56 5.02 2.88
C ILE A 62 1.54 4.22 2.06
N SER A 63 1.52 2.90 2.25
CA SER A 63 0.55 2.02 1.56
C SER A 63 -0.90 2.39 1.90
N VAL A 64 -1.20 2.60 3.19
CA VAL A 64 -2.53 3.01 3.68
C VAL A 64 -2.98 4.31 3.02
N PHE A 65 -2.14 5.34 3.02
CA PHE A 65 -2.50 6.64 2.43
C PHE A 65 -2.50 6.64 0.90
N SER A 66 -1.80 5.69 0.27
CA SER A 66 -1.85 5.46 -1.18
C SER A 66 -3.01 4.58 -1.63
N ARG A 67 -3.90 4.15 -0.72
CA ARG A 67 -4.99 3.18 -0.98
C ARG A 67 -4.46 1.83 -1.50
N GLY A 68 -3.22 1.46 -1.12
CA GLY A 68 -2.56 0.24 -1.52
C GLY A 68 -2.78 -0.89 -0.52
N HIS A 69 -2.50 -2.11 -0.94
CA HIS A 69 -2.41 -3.30 -0.10
C HIS A 69 -0.95 -3.73 -0.02
N SER A 70 -0.52 -4.36 1.08
CA SER A 70 0.88 -4.76 1.24
C SER A 70 1.01 -6.22 1.67
N LEU A 71 2.10 -6.83 1.25
CA LEU A 71 2.54 -8.17 1.66
C LEU A 71 3.72 -8.01 2.62
N LEU A 72 3.57 -8.50 3.85
CA LEU A 72 4.63 -8.56 4.86
C LEU A 72 5.32 -9.93 4.78
N GLU A 73 6.58 -9.95 4.43
CA GLU A 73 7.37 -11.18 4.41
C GLU A 73 8.35 -11.18 5.57
N GLY A 74 8.30 -12.21 6.40
CA GLY A 74 9.19 -12.37 7.54
C GLY A 74 8.88 -13.62 8.32
N VAL A 75 9.85 -14.08 9.11
CA VAL A 75 9.72 -15.28 9.93
C VAL A 75 8.59 -15.15 10.97
N PRO A 76 8.09 -16.29 11.48
CA PRO A 76 7.13 -16.27 12.59
C PRO A 76 7.72 -15.60 13.86
N GLY A 77 6.84 -15.06 14.70
CA GLY A 77 7.25 -14.47 15.97
C GLY A 77 7.71 -13.01 15.93
N LEU A 78 7.77 -12.37 14.77
CA LEU A 78 8.15 -10.96 14.63
C LEU A 78 6.99 -9.98 14.85
N ALA A 79 6.07 -10.26 15.75
CA ALA A 79 4.99 -9.38 16.19
C ALA A 79 4.14 -8.74 15.05
N LYS A 80 4.08 -9.34 13.83
CA LYS A 80 3.33 -8.80 12.68
C LYS A 80 1.86 -8.54 13.00
N THR A 81 1.21 -9.45 13.73
CA THR A 81 -0.19 -9.28 14.14
C THR A 81 -0.37 -8.11 15.11
N LEU A 82 0.55 -7.96 16.08
CA LEU A 82 0.54 -6.84 17.00
C LEU A 82 0.72 -5.52 16.28
N LEU A 83 1.68 -5.44 15.34
CA LEU A 83 1.91 -4.26 14.51
C LEU A 83 0.62 -3.83 13.78
N VAL A 84 -0.02 -4.77 13.08
CA VAL A 84 -1.20 -4.46 12.26
C VAL A 84 -2.40 -4.05 13.12
N SER A 85 -2.64 -4.74 14.26
CA SER A 85 -3.72 -4.37 15.18
C SER A 85 -3.48 -3.01 15.84
N SER A 86 -2.25 -2.70 16.21
CA SER A 86 -1.87 -1.40 16.79
C SER A 86 -2.04 -0.25 15.78
N ILE A 87 -1.68 -0.46 14.52
CA ILE A 87 -1.93 0.51 13.44
C ILE A 87 -3.44 0.74 13.27
N ALA A 88 -4.25 -0.33 13.26
CA ALA A 88 -5.70 -0.19 13.16
C ALA A 88 -6.30 0.65 14.31
N GLN A 89 -5.80 0.47 15.54
CA GLN A 89 -6.21 1.27 16.69
C GLN A 89 -5.83 2.74 16.53
N CYS A 90 -4.59 3.05 16.15
CA CYS A 90 -4.14 4.43 15.87
C CYS A 90 -5.00 5.12 14.82
N LEU A 91 -5.49 4.37 13.84
CA LEU A 91 -6.27 4.84 12.72
C LEU A 91 -7.80 4.75 12.93
N SER A 92 -8.28 4.36 14.11
CA SER A 92 -9.71 4.15 14.42
C SER A 92 -10.42 3.29 13.37
N LEU A 93 -9.75 2.26 12.87
CA LEU A 93 -10.27 1.35 11.85
C LEU A 93 -10.74 0.03 12.47
N SER A 94 -11.84 -0.52 11.94
CA SER A 94 -12.23 -1.88 12.28
C SER A 94 -11.17 -2.86 11.77
N PHE A 95 -10.76 -3.80 12.64
CA PHE A 95 -9.72 -4.78 12.37
C PHE A 95 -10.28 -6.19 12.42
N ARG A 96 -9.85 -7.04 11.46
CA ARG A 96 -10.09 -8.49 11.48
C ARG A 96 -8.81 -9.22 11.04
N ARG A 97 -8.50 -10.30 11.74
CA ARG A 97 -7.47 -11.27 11.34
C ARG A 97 -8.13 -12.48 10.72
N ILE A 98 -7.64 -12.92 9.59
CA ILE A 98 -8.00 -14.16 8.92
C ILE A 98 -6.74 -15.01 8.88
N GLN A 99 -6.74 -16.13 9.62
CA GLN A 99 -5.67 -17.10 9.57
C GLN A 99 -5.92 -18.00 8.37
N PHE A 100 -5.00 -18.00 7.43
CA PHE A 100 -5.09 -18.85 6.25
C PHE A 100 -4.58 -20.25 6.59
N THR A 101 -5.47 -21.24 6.48
CA THR A 101 -5.21 -22.66 6.74
C THR A 101 -5.57 -23.47 5.49
N PRO A 102 -5.01 -24.69 5.33
CA PRO A 102 -5.29 -25.51 4.14
C PRO A 102 -6.77 -25.82 3.91
N ASP A 103 -7.58 -25.83 4.95
CA ASP A 103 -9.03 -26.12 4.95
C ASP A 103 -9.90 -24.86 4.84
N LEU A 104 -9.32 -23.65 4.86
CA LEU A 104 -10.08 -22.40 4.76
C LEU A 104 -10.79 -22.29 3.41
N MET A 105 -12.09 -22.02 3.46
CA MET A 105 -12.94 -21.87 2.27
C MET A 105 -13.14 -20.38 1.91
N PRO A 106 -13.43 -20.06 0.64
CA PRO A 106 -13.79 -18.69 0.23
C PRO A 106 -14.90 -18.06 1.07
N SER A 107 -15.93 -18.85 1.43
CA SER A 107 -17.06 -18.41 2.26
C SER A 107 -16.66 -18.01 3.68
N ASP A 108 -15.56 -18.56 4.21
CA ASP A 108 -15.06 -18.19 5.54
C ASP A 108 -14.44 -16.79 5.54
N ILE A 109 -14.01 -16.32 4.37
CA ILE A 109 -13.47 -14.98 4.14
C ILE A 109 -14.59 -14.00 3.82
N THR A 110 -15.40 -14.32 2.81
CA THR A 110 -16.39 -13.42 2.22
C THR A 110 -17.73 -13.43 2.96
N GLY A 111 -18.03 -14.52 3.66
CA GLY A 111 -19.36 -14.78 4.21
C GLY A 111 -20.17 -15.70 3.31
N ALA A 112 -21.33 -16.12 3.82
CA ALA A 112 -22.22 -17.05 3.14
C ALA A 112 -23.68 -16.69 3.39
N GLU A 113 -24.57 -17.15 2.51
CA GLU A 113 -26.00 -17.13 2.76
C GLU A 113 -26.35 -18.19 3.80
N VAL A 114 -27.05 -17.77 4.85
CA VAL A 114 -27.56 -18.63 5.91
C VAL A 114 -29.06 -18.56 5.95
N LEU A 115 -29.70 -19.70 6.16
CA LEU A 115 -31.14 -19.76 6.32
C LEU A 115 -31.50 -19.36 7.75
N GLN A 116 -32.16 -18.21 7.91
CA GLN A 116 -32.58 -17.70 9.21
C GLN A 116 -34.12 -17.63 9.27
N ASP A 117 -34.65 -17.88 10.46
CA ASP A 117 -36.07 -17.64 10.72
C ASP A 117 -36.25 -16.11 10.91
N ASP A 118 -37.15 -15.54 10.12
CA ASP A 118 -37.56 -14.14 10.24
C ASP A 118 -38.34 -13.95 11.54
N PRO A 119 -37.84 -13.10 12.49
CA PRO A 119 -38.48 -12.92 13.80
C PRO A 119 -39.90 -12.34 13.72
N GLU A 120 -40.23 -11.61 12.62
CA GLU A 120 -41.53 -10.96 12.47
C GLU A 120 -42.57 -11.86 11.77
N THR A 121 -42.13 -12.69 10.81
CA THR A 121 -43.03 -13.49 9.97
C THR A 121 -42.99 -14.99 10.28
N GLY A 122 -41.95 -15.46 10.99
CA GLY A 122 -41.71 -16.89 11.25
C GLY A 122 -41.33 -17.69 9.99
N GLN A 123 -41.15 -17.03 8.85
CA GLN A 123 -40.75 -17.68 7.60
C GLN A 123 -39.24 -17.76 7.50
N ARG A 124 -38.77 -18.84 6.89
CA ARG A 124 -37.34 -19.02 6.62
C ARG A 124 -36.90 -18.16 5.43
N LYS A 125 -35.89 -17.32 5.66
CA LYS A 125 -35.31 -16.45 4.64
C LYS A 125 -33.79 -16.66 4.56
N PHE A 126 -33.27 -16.70 3.34
CA PHE A 126 -31.81 -16.61 3.14
C PHE A 126 -31.36 -15.19 3.47
N THR A 127 -30.36 -15.09 4.35
CA THR A 127 -29.76 -13.83 4.74
C THR A 127 -28.24 -13.95 4.58
N PHE A 128 -27.62 -12.97 3.94
CA PHE A 128 -26.17 -12.96 3.81
C PHE A 128 -25.50 -12.63 5.15
N SER A 129 -24.76 -13.60 5.68
CA SER A 129 -23.90 -13.42 6.85
C SER A 129 -22.53 -12.94 6.41
N LYS A 130 -22.19 -11.70 6.74
CA LYS A 130 -20.91 -11.07 6.36
C LYS A 130 -19.72 -11.78 7.00
N GLY A 131 -18.73 -12.12 6.17
CA GLY A 131 -17.47 -12.67 6.61
C GLY A 131 -16.50 -11.63 7.18
N PRO A 132 -15.34 -12.06 7.68
CA PRO A 132 -14.34 -11.18 8.31
C PRO A 132 -13.73 -10.14 7.35
N ILE A 133 -13.87 -10.30 6.04
CA ILE A 133 -13.40 -9.32 5.05
C ILE A 133 -14.14 -7.97 5.15
N PHE A 134 -15.32 -7.94 5.77
CA PHE A 134 -16.09 -6.70 5.99
C PHE A 134 -15.53 -5.91 7.18
N ALA A 135 -14.24 -5.59 7.11
CA ALA A 135 -13.53 -4.69 8.02
C ALA A 135 -12.73 -3.68 7.21
N ASN A 136 -12.31 -2.59 7.86
CA ASN A 136 -11.49 -1.57 7.19
C ASN A 136 -10.04 -2.04 6.99
N LEU A 137 -9.49 -2.76 7.97
CA LEU A 137 -8.16 -3.33 7.92
C LEU A 137 -8.24 -4.84 8.17
N VAL A 138 -7.83 -5.62 7.19
CA VAL A 138 -7.80 -7.07 7.24
C VAL A 138 -6.36 -7.55 7.23
N LEU A 139 -5.99 -8.34 8.25
CA LEU A 139 -4.74 -9.10 8.26
C LEU A 139 -5.01 -10.50 7.69
N ALA A 140 -4.54 -10.76 6.49
CA ALA A 140 -4.55 -12.09 5.88
C ALA A 140 -3.26 -12.81 6.28
N ASP A 141 -3.32 -13.56 7.38
CA ASP A 141 -2.13 -14.16 7.99
C ASP A 141 -1.81 -15.51 7.34
N GLU A 142 -0.55 -15.67 6.89
CA GLU A 142 -0.03 -16.86 6.18
C GLU A 142 -0.80 -17.20 4.90
N ILE A 143 -1.02 -16.20 4.04
CA ILE A 143 -1.84 -16.29 2.82
C ILE A 143 -1.43 -17.46 1.90
N ASN A 144 -0.16 -17.86 1.93
CA ASN A 144 0.38 -18.95 1.13
C ASN A 144 0.02 -20.37 1.64
N ARG A 145 -0.64 -20.51 2.81
CA ARG A 145 -1.06 -21.84 3.35
C ARG A 145 -2.41 -22.34 2.82
N THR A 146 -3.10 -21.54 2.06
CA THR A 146 -4.45 -21.84 1.55
C THR A 146 -4.41 -22.08 0.02
N PRO A 147 -5.23 -22.98 -0.51
CA PRO A 147 -5.31 -23.22 -1.95
C PRO A 147 -5.64 -21.97 -2.78
N PRO A 148 -5.22 -21.91 -4.05
CA PRO A 148 -5.35 -20.74 -4.92
C PRO A 148 -6.76 -20.18 -5.06
N LYS A 149 -7.80 -21.04 -4.97
CA LYS A 149 -9.20 -20.61 -5.04
C LYS A 149 -9.59 -19.68 -3.89
N THR A 150 -9.14 -19.99 -2.69
CA THR A 150 -9.41 -19.17 -1.50
C THR A 150 -8.57 -17.89 -1.49
N GLN A 151 -7.31 -17.96 -1.94
CA GLN A 151 -6.49 -16.76 -2.16
C GLN A 151 -7.17 -15.81 -3.16
N ALA A 152 -7.70 -16.36 -4.26
CA ALA A 152 -8.35 -15.57 -5.30
C ALA A 152 -9.55 -14.76 -4.79
N SER A 153 -10.36 -15.29 -3.86
CA SER A 153 -11.50 -14.56 -3.31
C SER A 153 -11.10 -13.30 -2.53
N LEU A 154 -10.01 -13.36 -1.75
CA LEU A 154 -9.46 -12.18 -1.09
C LEU A 154 -8.92 -11.17 -2.11
N LEU A 155 -8.15 -11.64 -3.10
CA LEU A 155 -7.52 -10.79 -4.10
C LEU A 155 -8.53 -10.12 -5.04
N GLU A 156 -9.68 -10.75 -5.29
CA GLU A 156 -10.80 -10.17 -6.02
C GLU A 156 -11.44 -9.04 -5.20
N ALA A 157 -11.75 -9.29 -3.94
CA ALA A 157 -12.30 -8.28 -3.04
C ALA A 157 -11.36 -7.08 -2.84
N MET A 158 -10.03 -7.29 -2.84
CA MET A 158 -9.04 -6.21 -2.81
C MET A 158 -9.14 -5.29 -4.03
N GLN A 159 -9.39 -5.86 -5.20
CA GLN A 159 -9.44 -5.13 -6.46
C GLN A 159 -10.78 -4.44 -6.65
N GLU A 160 -11.87 -5.18 -6.49
CA GLU A 160 -13.23 -4.70 -6.79
C GLU A 160 -13.85 -3.89 -5.64
N LYS A 161 -13.29 -4.01 -4.41
CA LYS A 161 -13.80 -3.41 -3.17
C LYS A 161 -15.24 -3.80 -2.87
N MET A 162 -15.60 -4.99 -3.28
CA MET A 162 -16.91 -5.60 -3.07
C MET A 162 -16.81 -7.13 -3.01
N VAL A 163 -17.86 -7.76 -2.51
CA VAL A 163 -18.05 -9.20 -2.48
C VAL A 163 -19.35 -9.52 -3.16
N SER A 164 -19.34 -10.43 -4.13
CA SER A 164 -20.56 -10.93 -4.78
C SER A 164 -21.01 -12.23 -4.11
N ALA A 165 -22.24 -12.28 -3.58
CA ALA A 165 -22.83 -13.44 -2.96
C ALA A 165 -24.35 -13.48 -3.21
N GLY A 166 -24.91 -14.65 -3.47
CA GLY A 166 -26.35 -14.82 -3.69
C GLY A 166 -26.93 -14.01 -4.86
N GLY A 167 -26.09 -13.60 -5.81
CA GLY A 167 -26.48 -12.75 -6.94
C GLY A 167 -26.54 -11.25 -6.60
N GLU A 168 -26.12 -10.86 -5.41
CA GLU A 168 -26.03 -9.46 -4.97
C GLU A 168 -24.58 -9.05 -4.71
N ASP A 169 -24.29 -7.74 -4.90
CA ASP A 169 -22.97 -7.15 -4.69
C ASP A 169 -22.93 -6.35 -3.39
N PHE A 170 -22.09 -6.76 -2.47
CA PHE A 170 -21.90 -6.15 -1.15
C PHE A 170 -20.63 -5.31 -1.16
N LYS A 171 -20.73 -3.99 -1.15
CA LYS A 171 -19.60 -3.08 -1.10
C LYS A 171 -18.87 -3.16 0.25
N LEU A 172 -17.54 -3.15 0.19
CA LEU A 172 -16.70 -3.03 1.37
C LEU A 172 -16.65 -1.57 1.85
N ASP A 173 -16.59 -1.41 3.16
CA ASP A 173 -16.58 -0.10 3.79
C ASP A 173 -15.19 0.55 3.68
N LEU A 174 -15.11 1.75 3.10
CA LEU A 174 -13.86 2.47 2.90
C LEU A 174 -13.46 3.28 4.15
N PRO A 175 -12.14 3.45 4.41
CA PRO A 175 -11.02 2.88 3.67
C PRO A 175 -10.92 1.37 3.90
N PHE A 176 -10.50 0.63 2.88
CA PHE A 176 -10.31 -0.82 2.94
C PHE A 176 -8.87 -1.18 2.59
N PHE A 177 -8.20 -1.88 3.51
CA PHE A 177 -6.81 -2.33 3.37
C PHE A 177 -6.66 -3.79 3.71
N VAL A 178 -5.80 -4.45 2.97
CA VAL A 178 -5.33 -5.79 3.28
C VAL A 178 -3.82 -5.74 3.49
N LEU A 179 -3.40 -6.24 4.65
CA LEU A 179 -2.02 -6.58 4.93
C LEU A 179 -1.96 -8.10 4.97
N ALA A 180 -1.35 -8.71 3.96
CA ALA A 180 -1.13 -10.15 3.92
C ALA A 180 0.23 -10.48 4.54
N THR A 181 0.37 -11.63 5.18
CA THR A 181 1.67 -12.13 5.64
C THR A 181 2.06 -13.39 4.88
N GLN A 182 3.36 -13.56 4.70
CA GLN A 182 3.94 -14.76 4.15
C GLN A 182 5.18 -15.15 4.96
N ASN A 183 5.30 -16.44 5.27
CA ASN A 183 6.49 -17.00 5.89
C ASN A 183 7.42 -17.54 4.79
N PRO A 184 8.62 -16.98 4.60
CA PRO A 184 9.54 -17.43 3.56
C PRO A 184 10.19 -18.79 3.86
N LEU A 185 10.17 -19.25 5.12
CA LEU A 185 10.80 -20.49 5.53
C LEU A 185 9.92 -21.73 5.30
N GLU A 186 8.61 -21.55 5.28
CA GLU A 186 7.66 -22.64 5.08
C GLU A 186 7.51 -22.93 3.58
N GLN A 187 8.00 -24.09 3.15
CA GLN A 187 7.88 -24.57 1.78
C GLN A 187 6.89 -25.74 1.67
N GLU A 188 6.85 -26.62 2.68
CA GLU A 188 5.92 -27.76 2.70
C GLU A 188 4.49 -27.32 3.02
N GLY A 189 3.53 -27.84 2.25
CA GLY A 189 2.11 -27.54 2.42
C GLY A 189 1.73 -26.10 2.08
N THR A 190 2.54 -25.39 1.30
CA THR A 190 2.26 -24.02 0.88
C THR A 190 1.92 -23.95 -0.62
N TYR A 191 1.11 -22.94 -0.95
CA TYR A 191 0.73 -22.57 -2.31
C TYR A 191 1.27 -21.18 -2.60
N PRO A 192 2.41 -21.03 -3.27
CA PRO A 192 2.97 -19.73 -3.59
C PRO A 192 1.98 -18.90 -4.41
N LEU A 193 1.90 -17.61 -4.12
CA LEU A 193 1.10 -16.69 -4.92
C LEU A 193 1.71 -16.55 -6.31
N PRO A 194 0.93 -16.75 -7.39
CA PRO A 194 1.38 -16.44 -8.74
C PRO A 194 1.79 -14.96 -8.88
N GLU A 195 2.72 -14.69 -9.77
CA GLU A 195 3.26 -13.34 -10.01
C GLU A 195 2.18 -12.30 -10.33
N ALA A 196 1.17 -12.69 -11.13
CA ALA A 196 0.03 -11.84 -11.44
C ALA A 196 -0.83 -11.47 -10.21
N GLN A 197 -0.78 -12.30 -9.16
CA GLN A 197 -1.45 -12.04 -7.88
C GLN A 197 -0.57 -11.17 -6.98
N LEU A 198 0.73 -11.42 -6.95
CA LEU A 198 1.71 -10.59 -6.24
C LEU A 198 1.69 -9.15 -6.74
N ASP A 199 1.54 -8.92 -8.05
CA ASP A 199 1.46 -7.58 -8.65
C ASP A 199 0.29 -6.72 -8.12
N ARG A 200 -0.72 -7.32 -7.47
CA ARG A 200 -1.83 -6.59 -6.83
C ARG A 200 -1.45 -5.91 -5.52
N PHE A 201 -0.41 -6.40 -4.84
CA PHE A 201 0.12 -5.73 -3.65
C PHE A 201 0.98 -4.54 -4.06
N MET A 202 0.78 -3.39 -3.44
CA MET A 202 1.58 -2.19 -3.68
C MET A 202 3.02 -2.42 -3.25
N PHE A 203 3.21 -2.93 -2.05
CA PHE A 203 4.51 -3.24 -1.46
C PHE A 203 4.65 -4.70 -1.08
N LYS A 204 5.86 -5.23 -1.23
CA LYS A 204 6.36 -6.39 -0.51
C LYS A 204 7.38 -5.88 0.51
N ILE A 205 7.01 -5.93 1.78
CA ILE A 205 7.75 -5.37 2.90
C ILE A 205 8.46 -6.51 3.62
N HIS A 206 9.77 -6.43 3.74
CA HIS A 206 10.53 -7.39 4.52
C HIS A 206 10.52 -6.98 5.99
N VAL A 207 10.18 -7.94 6.86
CA VAL A 207 10.26 -7.79 8.31
C VAL A 207 11.47 -8.60 8.77
N GLU A 208 12.52 -7.90 9.14
CA GLU A 208 13.80 -8.49 9.56
C GLU A 208 13.78 -8.81 11.06
N TYR A 209 14.77 -9.59 11.50
CA TYR A 209 14.98 -9.81 12.93
C TYR A 209 15.34 -8.50 13.61
N PRO A 210 14.90 -8.29 14.87
CA PRO A 210 15.32 -7.14 15.64
C PRO A 210 16.84 -7.20 15.92
N THR A 211 17.42 -6.04 16.11
CA THR A 211 18.80 -5.90 16.57
C THR A 211 18.93 -6.40 18.03
N GLU A 212 20.15 -6.70 18.48
CA GLU A 212 20.41 -7.12 19.87
C GLU A 212 19.79 -6.15 20.88
N GLN A 213 19.93 -4.84 20.65
CA GLN A 213 19.38 -3.83 21.55
C GLN A 213 17.85 -3.84 21.56
N GLU A 214 17.22 -3.98 20.40
CA GLU A 214 15.77 -4.10 20.29
C GLU A 214 15.24 -5.37 20.96
N GLU A 215 15.93 -6.51 20.83
CA GLU A 215 15.58 -7.74 21.56
C GLU A 215 15.61 -7.54 23.07
N ILE A 216 16.65 -6.87 23.57
CA ILE A 216 16.76 -6.53 25.01
C ILE A 216 15.57 -5.65 25.44
N ASP A 217 15.21 -4.65 24.63
CA ASP A 217 14.11 -3.74 24.97
C ASP A 217 12.75 -4.43 24.88
N ILE A 218 12.55 -5.34 23.91
CA ILE A 218 11.37 -6.22 23.83
C ILE A 218 11.25 -7.07 25.11
N MET A 219 12.35 -7.73 25.52
CA MET A 219 12.35 -8.55 26.73
C MET A 219 11.96 -7.74 27.96
N LYS A 220 12.54 -6.55 28.15
CA LYS A 220 12.20 -5.65 29.25
C LYS A 220 10.73 -5.25 29.23
N GLN A 221 10.23 -4.85 28.07
CA GLN A 221 8.84 -4.41 27.92
C GLN A 221 7.84 -5.53 28.23
N VAL A 222 8.06 -6.72 27.68
CA VAL A 222 7.14 -7.86 27.85
C VAL A 222 7.17 -8.39 29.28
N THR A 223 8.37 -8.52 29.89
CA THR A 223 8.51 -9.10 31.23
C THR A 223 8.06 -8.15 32.35
N THR A 224 8.01 -6.86 32.11
CA THR A 224 7.50 -5.87 33.08
C THR A 224 6.00 -5.63 32.97
N GLY A 225 5.33 -6.20 31.94
CA GLY A 225 3.90 -6.00 31.70
C GLY A 225 3.53 -4.58 31.33
N SER A 226 4.49 -3.80 30.82
CA SER A 226 4.33 -2.36 30.53
C SER A 226 3.74 -2.07 29.14
N SER A 227 3.14 -3.06 28.45
CA SER A 227 2.49 -2.82 27.17
C SER A 227 1.25 -1.92 27.35
N VAL A 228 1.20 -0.83 26.62
CA VAL A 228 0.07 0.10 26.64
C VAL A 228 -0.59 0.09 25.26
N ASP A 229 -1.90 -0.07 25.23
CA ASP A 229 -2.65 0.03 23.99
C ASP A 229 -2.49 1.42 23.38
N PRO A 230 -2.17 1.50 22.06
CA PRO A 230 -1.97 2.77 21.41
C PRO A 230 -3.29 3.55 21.30
N LYS A 231 -3.19 4.87 21.46
CA LYS A 231 -4.34 5.77 21.34
C LYS A 231 -4.67 6.05 19.88
N SER A 232 -5.96 6.26 19.62
CA SER A 232 -6.42 6.73 18.31
C SER A 232 -5.87 8.13 18.00
N VAL A 233 -5.31 8.28 16.80
CA VAL A 233 -4.73 9.55 16.29
C VAL A 233 -5.57 10.12 15.15
N LEU A 234 -6.03 9.26 14.23
CA LEU A 234 -6.83 9.65 13.07
C LEU A 234 -8.15 8.90 13.05
N SER A 235 -9.20 9.61 12.67
CA SER A 235 -10.50 9.03 12.37
C SER A 235 -10.55 8.53 10.92
N LYS A 236 -11.46 7.58 10.65
CA LYS A 236 -11.77 7.08 9.31
C LYS A 236 -12.03 8.20 8.29
N LYS A 237 -12.77 9.25 8.67
CA LYS A 237 -13.08 10.39 7.80
C LYS A 237 -11.82 11.19 7.44
N GLU A 238 -10.92 11.38 8.40
CA GLU A 238 -9.65 12.07 8.17
C GLU A 238 -8.75 11.26 7.24
N ILE A 239 -8.68 9.94 7.40
CA ILE A 239 -7.91 9.08 6.49
C ILE A 239 -8.39 9.22 5.05
N LEU A 240 -9.70 9.17 4.81
CA LEU A 240 -10.26 9.35 3.47
C LEU A 240 -9.92 10.72 2.87
N ALA A 241 -10.03 11.79 3.66
CA ALA A 241 -9.67 13.14 3.22
C ALA A 241 -8.16 13.25 2.89
N LEU A 242 -7.30 12.60 3.68
CA LEU A 242 -5.85 12.57 3.45
C LEU A 242 -5.47 11.74 2.24
N GLN A 243 -6.19 10.64 1.97
CA GLN A 243 -6.02 9.87 0.73
C GLN A 243 -6.40 10.68 -0.52
N ASP A 244 -7.43 11.54 -0.43
CA ASP A 244 -7.78 12.47 -1.50
C ASP A 244 -6.73 13.57 -1.68
N LEU A 245 -6.09 14.00 -0.59
CA LEU A 245 -4.96 14.94 -0.64
C LEU A 245 -3.76 14.35 -1.40
N VAL A 246 -3.42 13.09 -1.17
CA VAL A 246 -2.34 12.38 -1.90
C VAL A 246 -2.54 12.48 -3.42
N LEU A 247 -3.77 12.32 -3.91
CA LEU A 247 -4.06 12.43 -5.34
C LEU A 247 -3.72 13.82 -5.92
N ARG A 248 -3.86 14.87 -5.13
CA ARG A 248 -3.63 16.26 -5.54
C ARG A 248 -2.17 16.70 -5.48
N VAL A 249 -1.26 15.92 -4.86
CA VAL A 249 0.17 16.23 -4.80
C VAL A 249 0.73 16.37 -6.21
N PRO A 250 1.34 17.51 -6.56
CA PRO A 250 1.93 17.71 -7.87
C PRO A 250 3.18 16.83 -8.05
N VAL A 251 3.37 16.36 -9.26
CA VAL A 251 4.55 15.59 -9.67
C VAL A 251 5.10 16.22 -10.94
N ALA A 252 6.37 16.56 -10.93
CA ALA A 252 7.04 17.14 -12.10
C ALA A 252 7.29 16.06 -13.16
N ASP A 253 7.37 16.47 -14.43
CA ASP A 253 7.53 15.55 -15.57
C ASP A 253 8.80 14.71 -15.45
N HIS A 254 9.91 15.27 -14.97
CA HIS A 254 11.17 14.55 -14.79
C HIS A 254 11.03 13.35 -13.79
N ILE A 255 10.15 13.45 -12.79
CA ILE A 255 9.87 12.34 -11.86
C ILE A 255 9.15 11.19 -12.57
N TYR A 256 8.15 11.52 -13.43
CA TYR A 256 7.49 10.50 -14.25
C TYR A 256 8.46 9.80 -15.18
N GLN A 257 9.36 10.56 -15.80
CA GLN A 257 10.38 10.04 -16.72
C GLN A 257 11.37 9.15 -15.99
N TYR A 258 11.85 9.56 -14.79
CA TYR A 258 12.74 8.76 -13.96
C TYR A 258 12.08 7.43 -13.54
N ALA A 259 10.85 7.49 -13.03
CA ALA A 259 10.11 6.28 -12.63
C ALA A 259 9.87 5.33 -13.82
N ALA A 260 9.52 5.88 -14.99
CA ALA A 260 9.33 5.09 -16.19
C ALA A 260 10.64 4.46 -16.67
N LYS A 261 11.76 5.21 -16.68
CA LYS A 261 13.08 4.71 -17.03
C LYS A 261 13.50 3.59 -16.09
N LEU A 262 13.41 3.78 -14.78
CA LEU A 262 13.76 2.77 -13.78
C LEU A 262 12.99 1.46 -14.00
N VAL A 263 11.67 1.53 -14.20
CA VAL A 263 10.83 0.37 -14.44
C VAL A 263 11.14 -0.31 -15.78
N ARG A 264 11.32 0.46 -16.87
CA ARG A 264 11.62 -0.08 -18.21
C ARG A 264 13.00 -0.74 -18.26
N SER A 265 13.98 -0.20 -17.52
CA SER A 265 15.32 -0.77 -17.42
C SER A 265 15.37 -2.16 -16.77
N THR A 266 14.28 -2.62 -16.11
CA THR A 266 14.19 -4.00 -15.59
C THR A 266 13.85 -5.04 -16.65
N ARG A 267 13.49 -4.63 -17.88
CA ARG A 267 12.91 -5.52 -18.90
C ARG A 267 13.98 -6.03 -19.85
N PRO A 268 14.30 -7.32 -19.85
CA PRO A 268 15.29 -7.88 -20.76
C PRO A 268 14.95 -7.60 -22.23
N GLY A 269 15.98 -7.35 -23.04
CA GLY A 269 15.84 -7.08 -24.49
C GLY A 269 15.31 -5.70 -24.85
N GLN A 270 15.03 -4.84 -23.89
CA GLN A 270 14.68 -3.44 -24.18
C GLN A 270 15.94 -2.58 -24.32
N PRO A 271 15.91 -1.51 -25.15
CA PRO A 271 17.07 -0.63 -25.36
C PRO A 271 17.59 0.04 -24.08
N GLU A 272 16.73 0.25 -23.11
CA GLU A 272 17.07 0.86 -21.81
C GLU A 272 17.63 -0.15 -20.81
N ALA A 273 17.59 -1.45 -21.09
CA ALA A 273 18.05 -2.50 -20.17
C ALA A 273 19.57 -2.57 -20.14
N PRO A 274 20.21 -2.37 -18.98
CA PRO A 274 21.64 -2.66 -18.79
C PRO A 274 21.98 -4.13 -19.07
N ASP A 275 23.24 -4.43 -19.34
CA ASP A 275 23.69 -5.78 -19.71
C ASP A 275 23.35 -6.81 -18.62
N PHE A 276 23.55 -6.49 -17.35
CA PHE A 276 23.23 -7.40 -16.24
C PHE A 276 21.73 -7.74 -16.15
N ILE A 277 20.84 -6.91 -16.65
CA ILE A 277 19.41 -7.22 -16.73
C ILE A 277 19.16 -8.34 -17.72
N ASN A 278 19.82 -8.29 -18.89
CA ASN A 278 19.73 -9.36 -19.89
C ASN A 278 20.34 -10.67 -19.39
N GLU A 279 21.33 -10.56 -18.51
CA GLU A 279 22.03 -11.70 -17.92
C GLU A 279 21.26 -12.36 -16.77
N TRP A 280 20.59 -11.57 -15.90
CA TRP A 280 20.02 -12.07 -14.63
C TRP A 280 18.50 -12.17 -14.62
N VAL A 281 17.81 -11.34 -15.39
CA VAL A 281 16.34 -11.20 -15.28
C VAL A 281 15.63 -12.04 -16.35
N SER A 282 14.66 -12.85 -15.94
CA SER A 282 13.81 -13.61 -16.86
C SER A 282 12.63 -12.79 -17.36
N PHE A 283 12.03 -11.99 -16.50
CA PHE A 283 10.99 -11.00 -16.85
C PHE A 283 11.07 -9.79 -15.92
N GLY A 284 10.85 -8.59 -16.46
CA GLY A 284 10.91 -7.33 -15.76
C GLY A 284 9.54 -6.82 -15.29
N THR A 285 9.55 -5.71 -14.57
CA THR A 285 8.37 -5.12 -13.96
C THR A 285 7.37 -4.54 -14.97
N GLY A 286 6.07 -4.66 -14.66
CA GLY A 286 4.96 -4.15 -15.45
C GLY A 286 4.61 -2.67 -15.16
N PRO A 287 3.60 -2.09 -15.89
CA PRO A 287 3.18 -0.70 -15.70
C PRO A 287 2.65 -0.37 -14.31
N ARG A 288 2.13 -1.36 -13.56
CA ARG A 288 1.69 -1.16 -12.16
C ARG A 288 2.82 -0.69 -11.27
N ALA A 289 4.07 -1.11 -11.52
CA ALA A 289 5.22 -0.62 -10.78
C ALA A 289 5.37 0.90 -10.91
N CYS A 290 5.25 1.48 -12.13
CA CYS A 290 5.28 2.93 -12.32
C CYS A 290 4.18 3.64 -11.53
N LEU A 291 2.94 3.14 -11.62
CA LEU A 291 1.80 3.71 -10.91
C LEU A 291 2.01 3.68 -9.39
N ASN A 292 2.46 2.55 -8.87
CA ASN A 292 2.70 2.37 -7.44
C ASN A 292 3.88 3.22 -6.95
N LEU A 293 4.97 3.33 -7.70
CA LEU A 293 6.09 4.21 -7.36
C LEU A 293 5.61 5.66 -7.23
N VAL A 294 4.90 6.19 -8.21
CA VAL A 294 4.43 7.58 -8.19
C VAL A 294 3.42 7.80 -7.07
N MET A 295 2.43 6.91 -6.90
CA MET A 295 1.42 7.05 -5.85
C MET A 295 2.00 6.97 -4.45
N ALA A 296 2.89 6.02 -4.22
CA ALA A 296 3.58 5.87 -2.95
C ALA A 296 4.52 7.05 -2.66
N SER A 297 5.21 7.56 -3.67
CA SER A 297 6.07 8.75 -3.53
C SER A 297 5.28 10.00 -3.17
N LYS A 298 4.07 10.20 -3.72
CA LYS A 298 3.17 11.27 -3.31
C LYS A 298 2.81 11.15 -1.82
N ALA A 299 2.43 9.96 -1.37
CA ALA A 299 2.10 9.73 0.04
C ALA A 299 3.33 9.94 0.94
N ARG A 300 4.51 9.41 0.55
CA ARG A 300 5.76 9.62 1.29
C ARG A 300 6.09 11.09 1.41
N ALA A 301 6.00 11.86 0.33
CA ALA A 301 6.31 13.28 0.35
C ALA A 301 5.49 14.03 1.40
N ILE A 302 4.16 13.87 1.42
CA ILE A 302 3.30 14.59 2.36
C ILE A 302 3.37 14.04 3.80
N LEU A 303 3.61 12.75 3.99
CA LEU A 303 3.88 12.15 5.30
C LEU A 303 5.14 12.74 5.94
N HIS A 304 6.12 13.13 5.12
CA HIS A 304 7.35 13.81 5.53
C HIS A 304 7.25 15.35 5.44
N GLY A 305 6.05 15.92 5.27
CA GLY A 305 5.80 17.36 5.29
C GLY A 305 6.25 18.11 4.03
N ARG A 306 6.48 17.40 2.91
CA ARG A 306 6.85 18.00 1.63
C ARG A 306 5.64 18.09 0.70
N PHE A 307 5.60 19.13 -0.12
CA PHE A 307 4.46 19.42 -1.02
C PHE A 307 4.68 18.93 -2.45
N ASN A 308 5.82 18.35 -2.74
CA ASN A 308 6.20 17.83 -4.04
C ASN A 308 6.98 16.54 -3.90
N VAL A 309 6.92 15.71 -4.92
CA VAL A 309 7.69 14.47 -5.03
C VAL A 309 9.09 14.78 -5.50
N ALA A 310 10.09 14.11 -4.92
CA ALA A 310 11.50 14.15 -5.33
C ALA A 310 11.93 12.78 -5.90
N ILE A 311 13.04 12.75 -6.63
CA ILE A 311 13.62 11.48 -7.13
C ILE A 311 13.95 10.54 -5.97
N ASP A 312 14.43 11.07 -4.83
CA ASP A 312 14.69 10.31 -3.62
C ASP A 312 13.47 9.50 -3.14
N ASP A 313 12.25 10.02 -3.31
CA ASP A 313 11.04 9.27 -2.96
C ASP A 313 10.87 8.02 -3.83
N ILE A 314 11.15 8.13 -5.14
CA ILE A 314 11.10 7.00 -6.07
C ILE A 314 12.18 5.98 -5.70
N GLN A 315 13.42 6.43 -5.43
CA GLN A 315 14.55 5.55 -5.08
C GLN A 315 14.30 4.79 -3.78
N THR A 316 13.86 5.48 -2.73
CA THR A 316 13.55 4.86 -1.44
C THR A 316 12.46 3.77 -1.56
N LEU A 317 11.48 3.98 -2.42
CA LEU A 317 10.35 3.07 -2.60
C LEU A 317 10.56 2.02 -3.71
N ALA A 318 11.69 2.07 -4.42
CA ALA A 318 11.96 1.13 -5.51
C ALA A 318 11.98 -0.32 -5.03
N LEU A 319 12.70 -0.61 -3.94
CA LEU A 319 12.79 -1.97 -3.38
C LEU A 319 11.40 -2.55 -3.03
N PRO A 320 10.60 -1.97 -2.12
CA PRO A 320 9.33 -2.56 -1.73
C PRO A 320 8.30 -2.63 -2.88
N VAL A 321 8.41 -1.76 -3.90
CA VAL A 321 7.51 -1.77 -5.06
C VAL A 321 7.92 -2.81 -6.09
N MET A 322 9.22 -2.99 -6.36
CA MET A 322 9.69 -3.72 -7.55
C MET A 322 10.09 -5.16 -7.26
N ARG A 323 10.54 -5.49 -6.04
CA ARG A 323 11.13 -6.80 -5.70
C ARG A 323 10.25 -8.03 -5.98
N HIS A 324 8.93 -7.86 -5.94
CA HIS A 324 7.96 -8.94 -6.18
C HIS A 324 7.32 -8.88 -7.57
N ARG A 325 7.83 -8.04 -8.45
CA ARG A 325 7.31 -7.80 -9.81
C ARG A 325 8.26 -8.18 -10.92
N MET A 326 9.39 -8.77 -10.58
CA MET A 326 10.36 -9.29 -11.53
C MET A 326 10.81 -10.68 -11.13
N GLY A 327 11.25 -11.48 -12.09
CA GLY A 327 11.79 -12.81 -11.87
C GLY A 327 13.25 -12.89 -12.34
N LEU A 328 14.06 -13.60 -11.57
CA LEU A 328 15.43 -13.95 -11.97
C LEU A 328 15.44 -15.23 -12.79
N ASN A 329 16.41 -15.36 -13.68
CA ASN A 329 16.64 -16.60 -14.37
C ASN A 329 17.42 -17.60 -13.49
N PHE A 330 17.53 -18.83 -13.97
CA PHE A 330 18.14 -19.91 -13.20
C PHE A 330 19.63 -19.64 -12.89
N ALA A 331 20.37 -19.03 -13.81
CA ALA A 331 21.79 -18.73 -13.60
C ALA A 331 21.97 -17.76 -12.43
N ALA A 332 21.26 -16.65 -12.44
CA ALA A 332 21.31 -15.66 -11.35
C ALA A 332 20.87 -16.24 -9.99
N GLN A 333 19.82 -17.06 -9.98
CA GLN A 333 19.39 -17.75 -8.75
C GLN A 333 20.45 -18.73 -8.22
N SER A 334 21.13 -19.44 -9.10
CA SER A 334 22.21 -20.38 -8.74
C SER A 334 23.44 -19.65 -8.16
N GLU A 335 23.66 -18.40 -8.55
CA GLU A 335 24.68 -17.52 -7.99
C GLU A 335 24.24 -16.83 -6.67
N GLY A 336 23.03 -17.12 -6.19
CA GLY A 336 22.49 -16.55 -4.97
C GLY A 336 22.01 -15.09 -5.09
N LYS A 337 21.87 -14.58 -6.32
CA LYS A 337 21.32 -13.24 -6.58
C LYS A 337 19.87 -13.16 -6.14
N LYS A 338 19.48 -11.98 -5.64
CA LYS A 338 18.10 -11.66 -5.27
C LYS A 338 17.57 -10.52 -6.14
N THR A 339 16.26 -10.40 -6.24
CA THR A 339 15.63 -9.28 -6.96
C THR A 339 16.02 -7.92 -6.35
N ASP A 340 16.28 -7.87 -5.05
CA ASP A 340 16.79 -6.67 -4.37
C ASP A 340 18.16 -6.23 -4.89
N ASP A 341 19.04 -7.18 -5.24
CA ASP A 341 20.37 -6.87 -5.78
C ASP A 341 20.25 -6.21 -7.16
N VAL A 342 19.31 -6.72 -7.98
CA VAL A 342 18.97 -6.11 -9.28
C VAL A 342 18.47 -4.68 -9.11
N VAL A 343 17.55 -4.44 -8.18
CA VAL A 343 17.00 -3.09 -7.96
C VAL A 343 18.08 -2.14 -7.44
N ARG A 344 18.94 -2.58 -6.50
CA ARG A 344 20.03 -1.74 -5.98
C ARG A 344 21.01 -1.37 -7.09
N GLN A 345 21.42 -2.34 -7.90
CA GLN A 345 22.33 -2.07 -9.02
C GLN A 345 21.71 -1.12 -10.05
N LEU A 346 20.43 -1.24 -10.35
CA LEU A 346 19.72 -0.29 -11.22
C LEU A 346 19.71 1.14 -10.65
N LEU A 347 19.51 1.27 -9.34
CA LEU A 347 19.55 2.57 -8.68
C LEU A 347 20.93 3.22 -8.73
N ASP A 348 22.00 2.41 -8.67
CA ASP A 348 23.37 2.88 -8.79
C ASP A 348 23.73 3.29 -10.24
N GLU A 349 23.20 2.57 -11.25
CA GLU A 349 23.48 2.83 -12.65
C GLU A 349 22.61 3.94 -13.28
N ILE A 350 21.39 4.14 -12.76
CA ILE A 350 20.47 5.14 -13.30
C ILE A 350 20.63 6.45 -12.52
N PRO A 351 21.26 7.49 -13.12
CA PRO A 351 21.55 8.71 -12.41
C PRO A 351 20.28 9.46 -11.97
N ALA A 352 20.34 10.03 -10.78
CA ALA A 352 19.27 10.82 -10.16
C ALA A 352 19.29 12.31 -10.56
N ASP A 353 20.07 12.70 -11.59
CA ASP A 353 20.17 14.09 -12.01
C ASP A 353 18.91 14.54 -12.75
N GLU A 354 18.16 15.44 -12.11
CA GLU A 354 16.90 15.99 -12.64
C GLU A 354 17.05 16.59 -14.04
N LYS A 355 18.20 17.16 -14.36
CA LYS A 355 18.49 17.79 -15.68
C LYS A 355 18.47 16.79 -16.83
N LEU A 356 18.76 15.52 -16.56
CA LEU A 356 18.72 14.47 -17.59
C LEU A 356 17.30 14.08 -18.01
N TYR A 357 16.31 14.42 -17.17
CA TYR A 357 14.90 14.08 -17.39
C TYR A 357 14.03 15.31 -17.66
N ASP A 358 14.62 16.50 -17.83
CA ASP A 358 13.87 17.72 -18.15
C ASP A 358 13.65 17.79 -19.67
N SER A 359 12.40 17.65 -20.10
CA SER A 359 11.97 17.61 -21.53
C SER A 359 12.28 18.91 -22.32
N LYS A 360 12.84 19.95 -21.66
CA LYS A 360 13.24 21.21 -22.28
C LYS A 360 14.70 21.21 -22.74
N SER A 361 15.44 20.14 -22.53
CA SER A 361 16.87 20.04 -22.90
C SER A 361 17.15 19.12 -24.10
N ALA A 362 16.11 18.74 -24.86
CA ALA A 362 16.21 17.97 -26.10
C ALA A 362 15.76 18.81 -27.30
#